data_905582d336a7365831f8603ebb602eff
#
_entry.id   905582d336a7365831f8603ebb602eff
#
_cell.length_a   1.000
_cell.length_b   1.000
_cell.length_c   1.000
_cell.angle_alpha   90.00
_cell.angle_beta   90.00
_cell.angle_gamma   90.00
#
_symmetry.space_group_name_H-M   'P 1'
#
loop_
_entity.id
_entity.type
_entity.pdbx_description
1 polymer ?
#
loop_
_entity_poly.entity_id
_entity_poly.type
_entity_poly.pdbx_seq_one_letter_code
_entity_poly.pdbx_strand_id
1 'polypeptide(L)'
;MRTLSATLTAAQKRPDIRALVKIVLTLGAQSYTFTQTRIRKLTRIEEPYNQTATVILDNSDGVVTSIDFTGYKGIISWGMTTSAGDEYSACAPLWVVSSQLVSWQGGLALALSLAGIPNRLGEDKANIQFPLQSGDQSTVKDLITQILKGILPSWAASTVYALDDLVKPLNRNGYFYKCTTAGTSAASTPTWPTTIGNTVTDNTAVWTCQGRELTVYESCASWTPTFDSEDSLFDSVQPQESFAISLNESRLSAIKRLLSWTKCYFRAEGDEAIHIRQPVISGTTYDYEYSLASGEHTFFNKALRRRLVIPNGIRVRDNQNTISAAAKDTGSFSVLPVWEYHVLPVTTTSQADAIAAAILDKYQLNATGGSGKVPINLAQEVLDYVLITDARENDSRAGNVLYIEENFAANTWTMEIQFGRGPGSNPMAVDTPGIEEVTETTDERTSTLARIAAIYREIRYLRQTLAAIVSSLEYLWAAQDGDTRERLHVTSRLRIPVGADQFDNV
;
A
#
# COMPACT_ATOMS: atom_id res chain seq x y z
N MET A 1 -14.63 0.38 -6.13
CA MET A 1 -14.99 1.82 -6.39
C MET A 1 -15.90 2.36 -5.31
N ARG A 2 -15.78 3.62 -4.95
CA ARG A 2 -16.70 4.34 -4.04
C ARG A 2 -18.08 4.47 -4.68
N THR A 3 -19.12 4.37 -3.88
CA THR A 3 -20.50 4.57 -4.35
C THR A 3 -20.78 6.06 -4.55
N LEU A 4 -21.25 6.43 -5.72
CA LEU A 4 -21.68 7.80 -6.06
C LEU A 4 -23.21 7.85 -6.22
N SER A 5 -23.77 9.04 -6.07
CA SER A 5 -25.15 9.30 -6.51
C SER A 5 -25.29 9.18 -8.03
N ALA A 6 -26.48 8.92 -8.51
CA ALA A 6 -26.73 8.83 -9.94
C ALA A 6 -26.43 10.18 -10.66
N THR A 7 -26.72 11.31 -10.00
CA THR A 7 -26.46 12.66 -10.51
C THR A 7 -24.96 12.93 -10.60
N LEU A 8 -24.18 12.52 -9.61
CA LEU A 8 -22.73 12.70 -9.59
C LEU A 8 -22.05 11.79 -10.62
N THR A 9 -22.53 10.52 -10.74
CA THR A 9 -22.08 9.59 -11.78
C THR A 9 -22.30 10.12 -13.20
N ALA A 10 -23.45 10.76 -13.45
CA ALA A 10 -23.74 11.38 -14.74
C ALA A 10 -22.89 12.65 -14.98
N ALA A 11 -22.69 13.46 -13.94
CA ALA A 11 -21.95 14.71 -14.05
C ALA A 11 -20.49 14.52 -14.44
N GLN A 12 -19.80 13.48 -13.95
CA GLN A 12 -18.39 13.23 -14.26
C GLN A 12 -18.12 12.80 -15.71
N LYS A 13 -19.17 12.37 -16.44
CA LYS A 13 -19.09 11.99 -17.86
C LYS A 13 -19.37 13.15 -18.82
N ARG A 14 -19.70 14.32 -18.30
CA ARG A 14 -20.04 15.49 -19.11
C ARG A 14 -18.78 16.23 -19.57
N PRO A 15 -18.81 16.90 -20.74
CA PRO A 15 -17.69 17.72 -21.21
C PRO A 15 -17.54 19.03 -20.43
N ASP A 16 -18.64 19.55 -19.84
CA ASP A 16 -18.69 20.81 -19.09
C ASP A 16 -18.54 20.55 -17.57
N ILE A 17 -17.40 20.04 -17.15
CA ILE A 17 -17.11 19.72 -15.75
C ILE A 17 -16.99 21.00 -14.92
N ARG A 18 -17.81 21.10 -13.86
CA ARG A 18 -17.66 22.10 -12.80
C ARG A 18 -17.07 21.44 -11.57
N ALA A 19 -15.75 21.42 -11.55
CA ALA A 19 -14.96 20.73 -10.54
C ALA A 19 -15.03 21.41 -9.18
N LEU A 20 -15.23 20.63 -8.13
CA LEU A 20 -15.24 21.06 -6.74
C LEU A 20 -14.25 20.21 -5.93
N VAL A 21 -13.55 20.86 -5.01
CA VAL A 21 -12.69 20.18 -4.07
C VAL A 21 -12.85 20.81 -2.69
N LYS A 22 -12.84 19.98 -1.66
CA LYS A 22 -12.78 20.45 -0.27
C LYS A 22 -11.87 19.55 0.55
N ILE A 23 -11.28 20.13 1.58
CA ILE A 23 -10.65 19.41 2.68
C ILE A 23 -11.29 19.85 3.99
N VAL A 24 -11.64 18.88 4.83
CA VAL A 24 -12.11 19.10 6.20
C VAL A 24 -11.03 18.61 7.14
N LEU A 25 -10.48 19.51 7.96
CA LEU A 25 -9.46 19.23 8.97
C LEU A 25 -10.10 19.21 10.36
N THR A 26 -9.96 18.13 11.11
CA THR A 26 -10.57 17.98 12.43
C THR A 26 -9.55 17.51 13.48
N LEU A 27 -9.62 18.11 14.69
CA LEU A 27 -8.87 17.67 15.86
C LEU A 27 -9.71 17.93 17.10
N GLY A 28 -10.18 16.88 17.76
CA GLY A 28 -11.14 17.00 18.85
C GLY A 28 -12.43 17.71 18.42
N ALA A 29 -12.76 18.82 19.07
CA ALA A 29 -13.92 19.64 18.74
C ALA A 29 -13.64 20.70 17.65
N GLN A 30 -12.38 20.86 17.24
CA GLN A 30 -12.01 21.86 16.22
C GLN A 30 -12.22 21.30 14.82
N SER A 31 -12.81 22.10 13.93
CA SER A 31 -13.05 21.74 12.54
C SER A 31 -12.86 22.93 11.62
N TYR A 32 -12.10 22.73 10.54
CA TYR A 32 -11.85 23.74 9.52
C TYR A 32 -12.16 23.14 8.14
N THR A 33 -12.92 23.87 7.34
CA THR A 33 -13.26 23.46 5.97
C THR A 33 -12.67 24.44 4.98
N PHE A 34 -11.86 23.93 4.05
CA PHE A 34 -11.31 24.68 2.94
C PHE A 34 -11.83 24.10 1.63
N THR A 35 -12.28 24.97 0.73
CA THR A 35 -12.82 24.61 -0.58
C THR A 35 -11.89 25.09 -1.70
N GLN A 36 -12.25 24.84 -2.95
CA GLN A 36 -11.53 25.30 -4.15
C GLN A 36 -11.26 26.81 -4.17
N THR A 37 -12.00 27.62 -3.37
CA THR A 37 -11.74 29.06 -3.28
C THR A 37 -10.46 29.38 -2.51
N ARG A 38 -10.04 28.52 -1.60
CA ARG A 38 -8.81 28.65 -0.79
C ARG A 38 -7.74 27.63 -1.14
N ILE A 39 -8.09 26.49 -1.74
CA ILE A 39 -7.14 25.47 -2.18
C ILE A 39 -6.51 25.94 -3.50
N ARG A 40 -5.23 26.31 -3.48
CA ARG A 40 -4.47 26.68 -4.68
C ARG A 40 -3.97 25.49 -5.46
N LYS A 41 -3.55 24.44 -4.74
CA LYS A 41 -3.07 23.18 -5.31
C LYS A 41 -3.37 22.04 -4.34
N LEU A 42 -3.77 20.92 -4.88
CA LEU A 42 -3.90 19.66 -4.15
C LEU A 42 -3.39 18.53 -5.05
N THR A 43 -2.49 17.74 -4.52
CA THR A 43 -2.03 16.49 -5.12
C THR A 43 -2.26 15.39 -4.11
N ARG A 44 -2.96 14.32 -4.50
CA ARG A 44 -3.18 13.12 -3.69
C ARG A 44 -2.64 11.91 -4.44
N ILE A 45 -1.86 11.10 -3.75
CA ILE A 45 -1.30 9.85 -4.28
C ILE A 45 -1.86 8.69 -3.47
N GLU A 46 -2.28 7.65 -4.17
CA GLU A 46 -2.78 6.43 -3.56
C GLU A 46 -2.20 5.19 -4.23
N GLU A 47 -1.64 4.32 -3.42
CA GLU A 47 -1.16 2.99 -3.74
C GLU A 47 -1.66 2.01 -2.66
N PRO A 48 -1.66 0.70 -2.87
CA PRO A 48 -2.18 -0.26 -1.87
C PRO A 48 -1.58 -0.09 -0.47
N TYR A 49 -0.30 0.31 -0.38
CA TYR A 49 0.42 0.42 0.89
C TYR A 49 0.94 1.84 1.17
N ASN A 50 0.43 2.84 0.44
CA ASN A 50 0.86 4.23 0.61
C ASN A 50 -0.27 5.18 0.22
N GLN A 51 -0.58 6.13 1.10
CA GLN A 51 -1.55 7.19 0.83
C GLN A 51 -0.99 8.51 1.34
N THR A 52 -0.77 9.46 0.44
CA THR A 52 -0.23 10.77 0.78
C THR A 52 -0.99 11.88 0.07
N ALA A 53 -0.95 13.07 0.62
CA ALA A 53 -1.42 14.26 -0.08
C ALA A 53 -0.59 15.50 0.29
N THR A 54 -0.51 16.42 -0.66
CA THR A 54 0.01 17.77 -0.44
C THR A 54 -1.08 18.77 -0.78
N VAL A 55 -1.39 19.67 0.15
CA VAL A 55 -2.39 20.71 -0.02
C VAL A 55 -1.74 22.07 0.19
N ILE A 56 -1.88 22.97 -0.78
CA ILE A 56 -1.42 24.34 -0.68
C ILE A 56 -2.66 25.24 -0.56
N LEU A 57 -2.79 25.89 0.60
CA LEU A 57 -3.87 26.82 0.90
C LEU A 57 -3.41 28.26 0.68
N ASP A 58 -4.31 29.08 0.14
CA ASP A 58 -4.13 30.52 0.13
C ASP A 58 -4.22 31.06 1.56
N ASN A 59 -3.22 31.81 1.96
CA ASN A 59 -3.16 32.49 3.25
C ASN A 59 -2.84 33.99 3.11
N SER A 60 -3.19 34.59 1.96
CA SER A 60 -2.92 36.02 1.69
C SER A 60 -3.59 36.95 2.69
N ASP A 61 -4.68 36.51 3.35
CA ASP A 61 -5.38 37.22 4.43
C ASP A 61 -4.79 36.93 5.82
N GLY A 62 -3.80 36.04 5.96
CA GLY A 62 -3.15 35.70 7.22
C GLY A 62 -4.00 34.88 8.21
N VAL A 63 -5.23 34.51 7.86
CA VAL A 63 -6.22 33.90 8.79
C VAL A 63 -5.73 32.56 9.36
N VAL A 64 -4.99 31.78 8.60
CA VAL A 64 -4.47 30.48 9.06
C VAL A 64 -3.03 30.53 9.57
N THR A 65 -2.41 31.72 9.66
CA THR A 65 -1.01 31.88 10.06
C THR A 65 -0.72 31.37 11.47
N SER A 66 -1.66 31.56 12.39
CA SER A 66 -1.52 31.20 13.82
C SER A 66 -1.98 29.78 14.15
N ILE A 67 -2.46 29.02 13.17
CA ILE A 67 -3.03 27.69 13.40
C ILE A 67 -1.98 26.64 13.02
N ASP A 68 -1.61 25.81 13.99
CA ASP A 68 -0.84 24.60 13.72
C ASP A 68 -1.80 23.45 13.42
N PHE A 69 -1.78 22.99 12.17
CA PHE A 69 -2.61 21.87 11.73
C PHE A 69 -1.94 20.50 11.92
N THR A 70 -0.74 20.43 12.49
CA THR A 70 -0.05 19.16 12.71
C THR A 70 -0.90 18.23 13.58
N GLY A 71 -1.08 16.98 13.12
CA GLY A 71 -1.91 15.98 13.80
C GLY A 71 -3.41 16.03 13.48
N TYR A 72 -3.90 17.05 12.78
CA TYR A 72 -5.30 17.09 12.35
C TYR A 72 -5.60 15.96 11.37
N LYS A 73 -6.76 15.31 11.53
CA LYS A 73 -7.32 14.38 10.56
C LYS A 73 -7.94 15.19 9.42
N GLY A 74 -7.53 14.91 8.20
CA GLY A 74 -7.98 15.55 6.98
C GLY A 74 -8.79 14.60 6.11
N ILE A 75 -9.99 15.01 5.69
CA ILE A 75 -10.79 14.30 4.71
C ILE A 75 -10.86 15.15 3.45
N ILE A 76 -10.18 14.69 2.40
CA ILE A 76 -10.26 15.29 1.07
C ILE A 76 -11.53 14.76 0.40
N SER A 77 -12.29 15.63 -0.24
CA SER A 77 -13.46 15.25 -1.02
C SER A 77 -13.40 15.90 -2.39
N TRP A 78 -13.53 15.09 -3.40
CA TRP A 78 -13.69 15.53 -4.78
C TRP A 78 -15.18 15.68 -5.09
N GLY A 79 -15.57 16.68 -5.85
CA GLY A 79 -16.96 16.94 -6.11
C GLY A 79 -17.22 17.61 -7.45
N MET A 80 -18.48 17.72 -7.78
CA MET A 80 -18.96 18.45 -8.96
C MET A 80 -20.29 19.13 -8.69
N THR A 81 -20.55 20.23 -9.39
CA THR A 81 -21.88 20.81 -9.42
C THR A 81 -22.77 19.97 -10.33
N THR A 82 -23.82 19.40 -9.77
CA THR A 82 -24.80 18.54 -10.45
C THR A 82 -26.14 19.27 -10.61
N SER A 83 -27.13 18.60 -11.20
CA SER A 83 -28.50 19.10 -11.23
C SER A 83 -29.16 19.18 -9.85
N ALA A 84 -28.63 18.44 -8.87
CA ALA A 84 -29.09 18.46 -7.47
C ALA A 84 -28.33 19.46 -6.58
N GLY A 85 -27.34 20.19 -7.15
CA GLY A 85 -26.46 21.11 -6.43
C GLY A 85 -25.02 20.58 -6.34
N ASP A 86 -24.24 21.06 -5.39
CA ASP A 86 -22.85 20.66 -5.19
C ASP A 86 -22.78 19.33 -4.43
N GLU A 87 -22.27 18.30 -5.09
CA GLU A 87 -22.13 16.97 -4.50
C GLU A 87 -20.64 16.57 -4.40
N TYR A 88 -20.30 15.80 -3.35
CA TYR A 88 -18.93 15.42 -3.02
C TYR A 88 -18.81 13.93 -2.73
N SER A 89 -17.68 13.33 -3.12
CA SER A 89 -17.24 11.98 -2.76
C SER A 89 -16.00 12.09 -1.85
N ALA A 90 -16.10 11.59 -0.62
CA ALA A 90 -15.00 11.62 0.35
C ALA A 90 -13.99 10.52 0.08
N CYS A 91 -12.71 10.85 0.19
CA CYS A 91 -11.60 9.89 0.15
C CYS A 91 -11.32 9.31 1.54
N ALA A 92 -10.46 8.29 1.59
CA ALA A 92 -9.92 7.79 2.84
C ALA A 92 -9.25 8.91 3.66
N PRO A 93 -9.33 8.86 5.00
CA PRO A 93 -8.78 9.89 5.86
C PRO A 93 -7.25 9.89 5.82
N LEU A 94 -6.70 11.09 5.91
CA LEU A 94 -5.27 11.36 6.03
C LEU A 94 -5.02 12.19 7.28
N TRP A 95 -3.79 12.20 7.80
CA TRP A 95 -3.40 13.06 8.92
C TRP A 95 -2.31 14.03 8.50
N VAL A 96 -2.42 15.26 8.93
CA VAL A 96 -1.40 16.29 8.68
C VAL A 96 -0.13 15.93 9.46
N VAL A 97 0.94 15.61 8.75
CA VAL A 97 2.24 15.26 9.33
C VAL A 97 3.18 16.47 9.37
N SER A 98 2.98 17.44 8.49
CA SER A 98 3.70 18.72 8.54
C SER A 98 2.85 19.86 8.02
N SER A 99 3.09 21.05 8.60
CA SER A 99 2.46 22.31 8.24
C SER A 99 3.55 23.37 8.06
N GLN A 100 3.60 24.03 6.91
CA GLN A 100 4.63 25.00 6.59
C GLN A 100 4.02 26.29 6.00
N LEU A 101 4.33 27.43 6.61
CA LEU A 101 4.04 28.72 6.02
C LEU A 101 5.05 29.03 4.92
N VAL A 102 4.56 29.37 3.74
CA VAL A 102 5.38 29.65 2.56
C VAL A 102 5.05 31.02 2.02
N SER A 103 6.07 31.82 1.75
CA SER A 103 5.93 33.06 0.97
C SER A 103 6.25 32.74 -0.49
N TRP A 104 5.29 32.95 -1.37
CA TRP A 104 5.43 32.62 -2.78
C TRP A 104 4.84 33.73 -3.65
N GLN A 105 5.63 34.27 -4.58
CA GLN A 105 5.21 35.30 -5.55
C GLN A 105 4.47 36.49 -4.92
N GLY A 106 4.95 36.94 -3.76
CA GLY A 106 4.37 38.07 -3.04
C GLY A 106 3.10 37.75 -2.24
N GLY A 107 2.65 36.49 -2.22
CA GLY A 107 1.54 36.02 -1.39
C GLY A 107 2.00 35.06 -0.29
N LEU A 108 1.17 34.92 0.75
CA LEU A 108 1.36 33.91 1.78
C LEU A 108 0.54 32.66 1.43
N ALA A 109 1.13 31.50 1.66
CA ALA A 109 0.47 30.23 1.52
C ALA A 109 0.79 29.33 2.70
N LEU A 110 -0.09 28.36 2.95
CA LEU A 110 0.13 27.28 3.91
C LEU A 110 0.22 25.97 3.15
N ALA A 111 1.35 25.27 3.24
CA ALA A 111 1.55 23.95 2.67
C ALA A 111 1.35 22.89 3.76
N LEU A 112 0.46 21.94 3.50
CA LEU A 112 0.17 20.81 4.37
C LEU A 112 0.62 19.52 3.67
N SER A 113 1.38 18.69 4.38
CA SER A 113 1.69 17.32 3.96
C SER A 113 0.88 16.35 4.81
N LEU A 114 0.18 15.43 4.16
CA LEU A 114 -0.70 14.48 4.82
C LEU A 114 -0.29 13.05 4.47
N ALA A 115 -0.49 12.15 5.44
CA ALA A 115 -0.21 10.72 5.31
C ALA A 115 -1.40 9.89 5.80
N GLY A 116 -1.70 8.79 5.09
CA GLY A 116 -2.84 7.93 5.35
C GLY A 116 -2.59 6.80 6.34
N ILE A 117 -3.57 5.91 6.48
CA ILE A 117 -3.51 4.75 7.38
C ILE A 117 -2.31 3.86 7.07
N PRO A 118 -2.00 3.50 5.80
CA PRO A 118 -0.83 2.67 5.49
C PRO A 118 0.47 3.26 6.00
N ASN A 119 0.66 4.57 5.87
CA ASN A 119 1.85 5.27 6.31
C ASN A 119 1.95 5.25 7.85
N ARG A 120 0.83 5.40 8.57
CA ARG A 120 0.81 5.27 10.03
C ARG A 120 1.15 3.85 10.49
N LEU A 121 0.64 2.82 9.81
CA LEU A 121 1.05 1.44 10.06
C LEU A 121 2.56 1.22 9.82
N GLY A 122 3.17 1.99 8.93
CA GLY A 122 4.61 2.01 8.70
C GLY A 122 5.42 2.58 9.88
N GLU A 123 4.82 3.52 10.62
CA GLU A 123 5.45 4.14 11.80
C GLU A 123 5.22 3.35 13.11
N ASP A 124 4.12 2.58 13.19
CA ASP A 124 3.85 1.72 14.35
C ASP A 124 4.88 0.59 14.43
N LYS A 125 5.65 0.51 15.52
CA LYS A 125 6.75 -0.45 15.69
C LYS A 125 6.45 -1.48 16.76
N ALA A 126 6.88 -2.72 16.51
CA ALA A 126 6.81 -3.79 17.49
C ALA A 126 7.72 -3.48 18.70
N ASN A 127 7.17 -3.57 19.90
CA ASN A 127 7.89 -3.27 21.15
C ASN A 127 8.74 -4.43 21.65
N ILE A 128 8.48 -5.65 21.18
CA ILE A 128 9.24 -6.87 21.48
C ILE A 128 9.24 -7.79 20.27
N GLN A 129 10.10 -8.78 20.26
CA GLN A 129 10.07 -9.86 19.28
C GLN A 129 8.95 -10.86 19.59
N PHE A 130 8.27 -11.36 18.58
CA PHE A 130 7.21 -12.36 18.70
C PHE A 130 7.35 -13.44 17.61
N PRO A 131 8.04 -14.55 17.90
CA PRO A 131 8.08 -15.69 17.01
C PRO A 131 6.82 -16.56 17.22
N LEU A 132 6.18 -17.01 16.15
CA LEU A 132 5.21 -18.10 16.24
C LEU A 132 5.95 -19.41 16.53
N GLN A 133 5.23 -20.35 17.15
CA GLN A 133 5.77 -21.66 17.51
C GLN A 133 5.18 -22.76 16.64
N SER A 134 5.88 -23.88 16.57
CA SER A 134 5.32 -25.09 16.01
C SER A 134 4.04 -25.47 16.78
N GLY A 135 2.96 -25.76 16.04
CA GLY A 135 1.66 -26.07 16.63
C GLY A 135 0.75 -24.87 16.88
N ASP A 136 1.19 -23.61 16.68
CA ASP A 136 0.30 -22.45 16.63
C ASP A 136 -0.71 -22.63 15.47
N GLN A 137 -2.01 -22.52 15.80
CA GLN A 137 -3.10 -22.67 14.82
C GLN A 137 -3.61 -21.33 14.28
N SER A 138 -2.91 -20.24 14.61
CA SER A 138 -3.23 -18.91 14.11
C SER A 138 -3.13 -18.88 12.58
N THR A 139 -4.24 -18.57 11.93
CA THR A 139 -4.28 -18.41 10.47
C THR A 139 -3.77 -17.04 10.05
N VAL A 140 -3.52 -16.84 8.76
CA VAL A 140 -3.16 -15.53 8.21
C VAL A 140 -4.20 -14.47 8.59
N LYS A 141 -5.50 -14.82 8.53
CA LYS A 141 -6.61 -13.94 8.93
C LYS A 141 -6.56 -13.55 10.40
N ASP A 142 -6.34 -14.54 11.28
CA ASP A 142 -6.24 -14.32 12.72
C ASP A 142 -5.07 -13.37 13.07
N LEU A 143 -3.92 -13.58 12.44
CA LEU A 143 -2.72 -12.76 12.65
C LEU A 143 -2.91 -11.32 12.16
N ILE A 144 -3.44 -11.14 10.95
CA ILE A 144 -3.74 -9.79 10.42
C ILE A 144 -4.72 -9.07 11.34
N THR A 145 -5.77 -9.77 11.80
CA THR A 145 -6.75 -9.20 12.73
C THR A 145 -6.10 -8.75 14.03
N GLN A 146 -5.25 -9.57 14.64
CA GLN A 146 -4.52 -9.22 15.87
C GLN A 146 -3.58 -8.04 15.67
N ILE A 147 -2.80 -8.06 14.58
CA ILE A 147 -1.88 -6.97 14.24
C ILE A 147 -2.64 -5.66 14.07
N LEU A 148 -3.75 -5.63 13.34
CA LEU A 148 -4.53 -4.42 13.09
C LEU A 148 -5.29 -3.93 14.32
N LYS A 149 -5.86 -4.82 15.12
CA LYS A 149 -6.52 -4.45 16.37
C LYS A 149 -5.53 -3.95 17.43
N GLY A 150 -4.30 -4.47 17.45
CA GLY A 150 -3.31 -4.23 18.50
C GLY A 150 -3.68 -4.93 19.81
N ILE A 151 -4.91 -4.73 20.28
CA ILE A 151 -5.49 -5.43 21.44
C ILE A 151 -6.80 -6.09 21.01
N LEU A 152 -6.90 -7.40 21.19
CA LEU A 152 -8.15 -8.11 20.97
C LEU A 152 -9.22 -7.67 21.99
N PRO A 153 -10.51 -7.68 21.60
CA PRO A 153 -11.60 -7.45 22.54
C PRO A 153 -11.58 -8.49 23.66
N SER A 154 -11.86 -8.05 24.87
CA SER A 154 -12.06 -8.98 25.99
C SER A 154 -13.39 -9.71 25.82
N TRP A 155 -13.42 -10.98 26.18
CA TRP A 155 -14.67 -11.71 26.32
C TRP A 155 -15.66 -10.94 27.21
N ALA A 156 -16.92 -10.94 26.84
CA ALA A 156 -18.01 -10.30 27.58
C ALA A 156 -19.12 -11.31 27.85
N ALA A 157 -19.75 -11.19 29.02
CA ALA A 157 -20.84 -12.04 29.45
C ALA A 157 -22.13 -11.77 28.65
N SER A 158 -22.94 -12.81 28.42
CA SER A 158 -24.26 -12.73 27.79
C SER A 158 -24.26 -11.98 26.44
N THR A 159 -23.15 -12.11 25.68
CA THR A 159 -22.91 -11.42 24.42
C THR A 159 -23.00 -12.42 23.26
N VAL A 160 -23.61 -11.98 22.16
CA VAL A 160 -23.66 -12.76 20.92
C VAL A 160 -22.32 -12.64 20.18
N TYR A 161 -21.75 -13.78 19.81
CA TYR A 161 -20.53 -13.89 19.04
C TYR A 161 -20.78 -14.60 17.71
N ALA A 162 -20.18 -14.08 16.67
CA ALA A 162 -20.20 -14.69 15.34
C ALA A 162 -19.09 -15.75 15.20
N LEU A 163 -19.21 -16.58 14.19
CA LEU A 163 -18.12 -17.47 13.77
C LEU A 163 -16.90 -16.64 13.44
N ASP A 164 -15.71 -17.10 13.79
CA ASP A 164 -14.41 -16.46 13.60
C ASP A 164 -14.15 -15.21 14.46
N ASP A 165 -15.06 -14.81 15.35
CA ASP A 165 -14.76 -13.76 16.32
C ASP A 165 -13.55 -14.14 17.20
N LEU A 166 -12.62 -13.20 17.36
CA LEU A 166 -11.43 -13.37 18.19
C LEU A 166 -11.58 -12.60 19.51
N VAL A 167 -11.31 -13.27 20.61
CA VAL A 167 -11.33 -12.66 21.96
C VAL A 167 -10.12 -13.06 22.77
N LYS A 168 -9.83 -12.24 23.80
CA LYS A 168 -8.96 -12.63 24.92
C LYS A 168 -9.79 -12.77 26.20
N PRO A 169 -9.35 -13.59 27.19
CA PRO A 169 -9.97 -13.65 28.50
C PRO A 169 -9.95 -12.29 29.20
N LEU A 170 -10.93 -12.06 30.10
CA LEU A 170 -10.93 -10.89 30.99
C LEU A 170 -9.62 -10.81 31.79
N ASN A 171 -9.22 -11.94 32.39
CA ASN A 171 -7.91 -12.10 33.00
C ASN A 171 -7.01 -12.78 31.97
N ARG A 172 -6.10 -12.02 31.35
CA ARG A 172 -5.17 -12.52 30.34
C ARG A 172 -4.41 -13.74 30.85
N ASN A 173 -4.37 -14.78 30.02
CA ASN A 173 -3.61 -16.00 30.26
C ASN A 173 -2.52 -16.25 29.20
N GLY A 174 -2.27 -15.27 28.31
CA GLY A 174 -1.28 -15.32 27.26
C GLY A 174 -1.77 -15.97 25.93
N TYR A 175 -3.04 -16.38 25.88
CA TYR A 175 -3.64 -17.00 24.70
C TYR A 175 -4.85 -16.19 24.20
N PHE A 176 -5.16 -16.35 22.92
CA PHE A 176 -6.39 -15.85 22.33
C PHE A 176 -7.27 -17.01 21.85
N TYR A 177 -8.55 -16.71 21.71
CA TYR A 177 -9.58 -17.70 21.42
C TYR A 177 -10.42 -17.26 20.24
N LYS A 178 -10.74 -18.24 19.39
CA LYS A 178 -11.58 -18.07 18.21
C LYS A 178 -12.92 -18.72 18.44
N CYS A 179 -14.01 -18.02 18.11
CA CYS A 179 -15.34 -18.57 18.13
C CYS A 179 -15.52 -19.58 16.98
N THR A 180 -15.57 -20.85 17.30
CA THR A 180 -15.73 -21.94 16.32
C THR A 180 -17.16 -22.45 16.21
N THR A 181 -18.04 -22.03 17.11
CA THR A 181 -19.49 -22.17 16.98
C THR A 181 -20.14 -20.88 17.45
N ALA A 182 -20.81 -20.20 16.52
CA ALA A 182 -21.48 -18.93 16.80
C ALA A 182 -22.61 -19.16 17.86
N GLY A 183 -22.74 -18.21 18.78
CA GLY A 183 -23.69 -18.33 19.85
C GLY A 183 -23.60 -17.19 20.86
N THR A 184 -24.31 -17.35 21.99
CA THR A 184 -24.29 -16.38 23.09
C THR A 184 -23.46 -16.93 24.24
N SER A 185 -22.53 -16.12 24.75
CA SER A 185 -21.69 -16.48 25.91
C SER A 185 -22.50 -16.64 27.19
N ALA A 186 -21.96 -17.36 28.16
CA ALA A 186 -22.54 -17.51 29.49
C ALA A 186 -22.55 -16.20 30.29
N ALA A 187 -23.27 -16.16 31.39
CA ALA A 187 -23.24 -15.02 32.32
C ALA A 187 -21.92 -14.93 33.13
N SER A 188 -21.16 -16.02 33.20
CA SER A 188 -19.85 -16.10 33.88
C SER A 188 -18.78 -16.57 32.92
N THR A 189 -17.56 -16.10 33.15
CA THR A 189 -16.39 -16.46 32.33
C THR A 189 -16.16 -17.99 32.36
N PRO A 190 -15.92 -18.62 31.18
CA PRO A 190 -15.56 -20.03 31.13
C PRO A 190 -14.15 -20.28 31.67
N THR A 191 -13.84 -21.55 31.98
CA THR A 191 -12.48 -21.96 32.27
C THR A 191 -11.71 -22.13 30.95
N TRP A 192 -10.87 -21.15 30.64
CA TRP A 192 -10.14 -21.09 29.39
C TRP A 192 -9.03 -22.15 29.30
N PRO A 193 -9.03 -23.04 28.29
CA PRO A 193 -7.95 -23.99 28.07
C PRO A 193 -6.69 -23.27 27.62
N THR A 194 -5.52 -23.70 28.13
CA THR A 194 -4.20 -23.14 27.73
C THR A 194 -3.43 -24.05 26.78
N THR A 195 -4.06 -25.13 26.33
CA THR A 195 -3.51 -26.00 25.28
C THR A 195 -4.11 -25.62 23.94
N ILE A 196 -3.25 -25.31 22.97
CA ILE A 196 -3.65 -24.95 21.62
C ILE A 196 -4.47 -26.10 20.99
N GLY A 197 -5.56 -25.77 20.31
CA GLY A 197 -6.51 -26.71 19.71
C GLY A 197 -7.60 -27.20 20.67
N ASN A 198 -7.46 -27.02 21.98
CA ASN A 198 -8.51 -27.39 22.93
C ASN A 198 -9.67 -26.37 22.88
N THR A 199 -10.87 -26.91 23.10
CA THR A 199 -12.12 -26.14 23.05
C THR A 199 -12.74 -25.99 24.43
N VAL A 200 -13.56 -24.95 24.58
CA VAL A 200 -14.45 -24.76 25.73
C VAL A 200 -15.82 -24.32 25.24
N THR A 201 -16.87 -24.96 25.80
CA THR A 201 -18.24 -24.55 25.58
C THR A 201 -18.63 -23.45 26.58
N ASP A 202 -19.21 -22.39 26.06
CA ASP A 202 -19.57 -21.16 26.77
C ASP A 202 -21.03 -20.82 26.45
N ASN A 203 -21.95 -21.46 27.17
CA ASN A 203 -23.36 -21.50 26.87
C ASN A 203 -23.64 -22.09 25.47
N THR A 204 -24.03 -21.27 24.47
CA THR A 204 -24.23 -21.73 23.09
C THR A 204 -23.02 -21.46 22.18
N ALA A 205 -22.06 -20.63 22.59
CA ALA A 205 -20.82 -20.40 21.88
C ALA A 205 -19.78 -21.48 22.21
N VAL A 206 -18.89 -21.77 21.25
CA VAL A 206 -17.71 -22.64 21.49
C VAL A 206 -16.46 -21.88 21.08
N TRP A 207 -15.48 -21.90 21.97
CA TRP A 207 -14.19 -21.26 21.78
C TRP A 207 -13.08 -22.29 21.62
N THR A 208 -12.19 -22.04 20.68
CA THR A 208 -10.96 -22.83 20.49
C THR A 208 -9.75 -21.98 20.84
N CYS A 209 -8.84 -22.51 21.65
CA CYS A 209 -7.53 -21.90 21.90
C CYS A 209 -6.71 -21.99 20.61
N GLN A 210 -6.45 -20.85 19.94
CA GLN A 210 -5.79 -20.82 18.64
C GLN A 210 -4.26 -20.67 18.74
N GLY A 211 -3.79 -19.92 19.71
CA GLY A 211 -2.38 -19.62 19.84
C GLY A 211 -2.11 -18.57 20.90
N ARG A 212 -0.87 -18.11 20.97
CA ARG A 212 -0.48 -17.04 21.88
C ARG A 212 -1.04 -15.69 21.42
N GLU A 213 -1.51 -14.88 22.38
CA GLU A 213 -1.98 -13.53 22.13
C GLU A 213 -0.83 -12.64 21.62
N LEU A 214 -1.02 -11.99 20.46
CA LEU A 214 -0.06 -11.07 19.89
C LEU A 214 -0.21 -9.69 20.53
N THR A 215 0.77 -9.25 21.31
CA THR A 215 0.73 -8.00 22.10
C THR A 215 1.74 -6.95 21.64
N VAL A 216 2.52 -7.26 20.61
CA VAL A 216 3.68 -6.42 20.21
C VAL A 216 3.31 -5.04 19.67
N TYR A 217 2.04 -4.82 19.29
CA TYR A 217 1.49 -3.52 18.84
C TYR A 217 0.40 -2.98 19.79
N GLU A 218 0.39 -3.43 21.05
CA GLU A 218 -0.66 -3.09 22.02
C GLU A 218 -0.79 -1.58 22.28
N SER A 219 0.32 -0.84 22.21
CA SER A 219 0.33 0.61 22.38
C SER A 219 -0.11 1.42 21.16
N CYS A 220 -0.34 0.75 20.03
CA CYS A 220 -0.68 1.41 18.77
C CYS A 220 -2.20 1.58 18.60
N ALA A 221 -2.60 2.48 17.72
CA ALA A 221 -4.03 2.70 17.40
C ALA A 221 -4.68 1.42 16.86
N SER A 222 -5.95 1.17 17.24
CA SER A 222 -6.70 0.03 16.73
C SER A 222 -7.32 0.37 15.37
N TRP A 223 -7.17 -0.56 14.40
CA TRP A 223 -7.81 -0.49 13.09
C TRP A 223 -8.72 -1.68 12.86
N THR A 224 -9.79 -1.48 12.10
CA THR A 224 -10.73 -2.56 11.78
C THR A 224 -10.36 -3.19 10.44
N PRO A 225 -10.03 -4.49 10.39
CA PRO A 225 -9.94 -5.21 9.14
C PRO A 225 -11.33 -5.56 8.60
N THR A 226 -11.52 -5.42 7.29
CA THR A 226 -12.70 -5.86 6.54
C THR A 226 -12.23 -6.76 5.40
N PHE A 227 -12.71 -7.99 5.36
CA PHE A 227 -12.35 -8.97 4.34
C PHE A 227 -13.45 -9.02 3.28
N ASP A 228 -13.37 -8.15 2.27
CA ASP A 228 -14.41 -8.00 1.23
C ASP A 228 -14.36 -9.08 0.16
N SER A 229 -13.14 -9.43 -0.24
CA SER A 229 -12.87 -10.45 -1.24
C SER A 229 -11.54 -11.09 -0.88
N GLU A 230 -11.61 -12.22 -0.21
CA GLU A 230 -10.44 -12.97 0.25
C GLU A 230 -10.35 -14.31 -0.46
N ASP A 231 -9.16 -14.89 -0.51
CA ASP A 231 -8.98 -16.26 -0.93
C ASP A 231 -8.98 -17.21 0.29
N SER A 232 -9.24 -18.50 0.04
CA SER A 232 -9.29 -19.54 1.08
C SER A 232 -7.98 -19.73 1.85
N LEU A 233 -6.87 -19.17 1.36
CA LEU A 233 -5.57 -19.22 2.05
C LEU A 233 -5.58 -18.43 3.37
N PHE A 234 -6.47 -17.44 3.50
CA PHE A 234 -6.62 -16.71 4.77
C PHE A 234 -6.99 -17.61 5.94
N ASP A 235 -7.88 -18.58 5.70
CA ASP A 235 -8.39 -19.47 6.73
C ASP A 235 -7.63 -20.80 6.82
N SER A 236 -6.87 -21.16 5.78
CA SER A 236 -6.19 -22.46 5.70
C SER A 236 -4.69 -22.41 5.96
N VAL A 237 -4.02 -21.26 5.74
CA VAL A 237 -2.59 -21.12 5.98
C VAL A 237 -2.31 -20.76 7.43
N GLN A 238 -1.56 -21.60 8.09
CA GLN A 238 -1.01 -21.39 9.43
C GLN A 238 0.51 -21.22 9.28
N PRO A 239 1.05 -19.98 9.33
CA PRO A 239 2.46 -19.73 9.06
C PRO A 239 3.40 -20.38 10.06
N GLN A 240 2.96 -20.65 11.30
CA GLN A 240 3.73 -21.27 12.38
C GLN A 240 5.12 -20.64 12.50
N GLU A 241 6.18 -21.43 12.73
CA GLU A 241 7.55 -20.95 12.86
C GLU A 241 8.12 -20.22 11.63
N SER A 242 7.41 -20.23 10.50
CA SER A 242 7.79 -19.45 9.30
C SER A 242 7.46 -17.97 9.44
N PHE A 243 6.79 -17.57 10.52
CA PHE A 243 6.46 -16.18 10.76
C PHE A 243 6.89 -15.73 12.15
N ALA A 244 7.65 -14.67 12.18
CA ALA A 244 8.01 -13.97 13.40
C ALA A 244 7.92 -12.47 13.18
N ILE A 245 7.58 -11.72 14.21
CA ILE A 245 7.67 -10.27 14.22
C ILE A 245 8.93 -9.89 14.95
N SER A 246 9.79 -9.12 14.30
CA SER A 246 11.05 -8.65 14.88
C SER A 246 10.85 -7.41 15.75
N LEU A 247 11.72 -7.18 16.72
CA LEU A 247 11.76 -5.91 17.44
C LEU A 247 11.91 -4.75 16.47
N ASN A 248 11.11 -3.68 16.63
CA ASN A 248 11.04 -2.52 15.75
C ASN A 248 10.52 -2.79 14.34
N GLU A 249 10.01 -3.98 14.04
CA GLU A 249 9.32 -4.22 12.79
C GLU A 249 8.04 -3.38 12.73
N SER A 250 7.76 -2.76 11.56
CA SER A 250 6.53 -2.00 11.39
C SER A 250 5.32 -2.92 11.20
N ARG A 251 4.16 -2.46 11.69
CA ARG A 251 2.88 -3.16 11.44
C ARG A 251 2.63 -3.40 9.96
N LEU A 252 2.96 -2.40 9.12
CA LEU A 252 2.81 -2.51 7.68
C LEU A 252 3.67 -3.64 7.10
N SER A 253 4.93 -3.76 7.55
CA SER A 253 5.83 -4.85 7.12
C SER A 253 5.26 -6.21 7.49
N ALA A 254 4.85 -6.40 8.73
CA ALA A 254 4.27 -7.66 9.20
C ALA A 254 3.00 -8.05 8.42
N ILE A 255 2.11 -7.07 8.15
CA ILE A 255 0.90 -7.31 7.33
C ILE A 255 1.27 -7.66 5.89
N LYS A 256 2.22 -6.97 5.27
CA LYS A 256 2.66 -7.27 3.89
C LYS A 256 3.21 -8.68 3.77
N ARG A 257 4.01 -9.13 4.75
CA ARG A 257 4.52 -10.51 4.79
C ARG A 257 3.39 -11.54 4.93
N LEU A 258 2.38 -11.28 5.75
CA LEU A 258 1.21 -12.15 5.86
C LEU A 258 0.38 -12.17 4.57
N LEU A 259 0.14 -11.00 3.98
CA LEU A 259 -0.58 -10.91 2.70
C LEU A 259 0.20 -11.57 1.56
N SER A 260 1.51 -11.73 1.67
CA SER A 260 2.32 -12.40 0.65
C SER A 260 1.98 -13.88 0.45
N TRP A 261 1.36 -14.53 1.45
CA TRP A 261 0.85 -15.90 1.33
C TRP A 261 -0.42 -16.01 0.48
N THR A 262 -1.06 -14.90 0.19
CA THR A 262 -2.37 -14.82 -0.47
C THR A 262 -2.31 -14.00 -1.75
N LYS A 263 -3.37 -14.00 -2.54
CA LYS A 263 -3.52 -13.14 -3.73
C LYS A 263 -3.86 -11.69 -3.36
N CYS A 264 -4.16 -11.41 -2.10
CA CYS A 264 -4.79 -10.17 -1.68
C CYS A 264 -3.80 -9.05 -1.40
N TYR A 265 -4.34 -7.85 -1.48
CA TYR A 265 -3.75 -6.59 -1.04
C TYR A 265 -4.71 -5.91 -0.07
N PHE A 266 -4.26 -4.86 0.63
CA PHE A 266 -5.18 -4.01 1.36
C PHE A 266 -5.23 -2.59 0.78
N ARG A 267 -6.34 -1.91 1.05
CA ARG A 267 -6.51 -0.47 0.90
C ARG A 267 -7.27 0.08 2.10
N ALA A 268 -6.99 1.34 2.48
CA ALA A 268 -7.79 2.05 3.45
C ALA A 268 -8.91 2.81 2.71
N GLU A 269 -10.13 2.73 3.22
CA GLU A 269 -11.30 3.35 2.60
C GLU A 269 -11.87 4.52 3.45
N GLY A 270 -12.92 5.15 2.94
CA GLY A 270 -13.53 6.33 3.57
C GLY A 270 -14.22 6.04 4.92
N ASP A 271 -14.50 4.80 5.23
CA ASP A 271 -15.05 4.32 6.51
C ASP A 271 -14.00 4.14 7.61
N GLU A 272 -12.73 4.46 7.31
CA GLU A 272 -11.57 4.30 8.20
C GLU A 272 -11.18 2.84 8.47
N ALA A 273 -11.79 1.88 7.78
CA ALA A 273 -11.41 0.47 7.84
C ALA A 273 -10.30 0.14 6.84
N ILE A 274 -9.66 -0.98 7.08
CA ILE A 274 -8.69 -1.58 6.17
C ILE A 274 -9.37 -2.73 5.45
N HIS A 275 -9.63 -2.53 4.17
CA HIS A 275 -10.28 -3.48 3.30
C HIS A 275 -9.26 -4.39 2.63
N ILE A 276 -9.44 -5.69 2.77
CA ILE A 276 -8.60 -6.71 2.17
C ILE A 276 -9.32 -7.27 0.95
N ARG A 277 -8.69 -7.15 -0.22
CA ARG A 277 -9.31 -7.51 -1.50
C ARG A 277 -8.35 -8.28 -2.38
N GLN A 278 -8.91 -9.24 -3.11
CA GLN A 278 -8.22 -9.94 -4.19
C GLN A 278 -8.37 -9.14 -5.49
N PRO A 279 -7.26 -8.73 -6.15
CA PRO A 279 -7.31 -8.12 -7.48
C PRO A 279 -7.84 -9.10 -8.53
N VAL A 280 -8.48 -8.57 -9.57
CA VAL A 280 -8.93 -9.36 -10.72
C VAL A 280 -7.78 -9.51 -11.71
N ILE A 281 -7.25 -10.72 -11.87
CA ILE A 281 -6.14 -10.99 -12.82
C ILE A 281 -6.64 -11.03 -14.26
N SER A 282 -7.85 -11.57 -14.47
CA SER A 282 -8.50 -11.66 -15.79
C SER A 282 -10.01 -11.69 -15.61
N GLY A 283 -10.73 -11.02 -16.53
CA GLY A 283 -12.18 -10.99 -16.47
C GLY A 283 -12.77 -10.10 -17.54
N THR A 284 -14.08 -10.15 -17.69
CA THR A 284 -14.87 -9.32 -18.63
C THR A 284 -15.83 -8.38 -17.91
N THR A 285 -15.86 -8.43 -16.60
CA THR A 285 -16.64 -7.49 -15.75
C THR A 285 -15.68 -6.46 -15.18
N TYR A 286 -15.91 -5.21 -15.48
CA TYR A 286 -15.06 -4.10 -15.09
C TYR A 286 -15.79 -3.24 -14.05
N ASP A 287 -15.04 -2.71 -13.09
CA ASP A 287 -15.56 -1.74 -12.13
C ASP A 287 -15.87 -0.40 -12.82
N TYR A 288 -15.07 -0.05 -13.85
CA TYR A 288 -15.27 1.17 -14.63
C TYR A 288 -14.67 1.06 -16.04
N GLU A 289 -15.23 1.87 -16.97
CA GLU A 289 -14.72 2.00 -18.33
C GLU A 289 -14.42 3.46 -18.67
N TYR A 290 -13.24 3.70 -19.26
CA TYR A 290 -12.84 4.95 -19.86
C TYR A 290 -12.85 4.80 -21.38
N SER A 291 -13.54 5.72 -22.10
CA SER A 291 -13.70 5.65 -23.54
C SER A 291 -13.83 7.04 -24.15
N LEU A 292 -13.45 7.19 -25.40
CA LEU A 292 -13.66 8.42 -26.18
C LEU A 292 -15.07 8.49 -26.80
N ALA A 293 -15.92 7.51 -26.56
CA ALA A 293 -17.30 7.53 -27.03
C ALA A 293 -18.11 8.65 -26.37
N SER A 294 -19.07 9.19 -27.08
CA SER A 294 -19.93 10.26 -26.57
C SER A 294 -20.73 9.78 -25.32
N GLY A 295 -20.73 10.57 -24.27
CA GLY A 295 -21.42 10.26 -23.01
C GLY A 295 -20.65 9.33 -22.07
N GLU A 296 -19.42 8.95 -22.42
CA GLU A 296 -18.54 8.16 -21.57
C GLU A 296 -17.46 9.02 -20.90
N HIS A 297 -16.81 8.49 -19.87
CA HIS A 297 -15.73 9.17 -19.18
C HIS A 297 -14.48 9.13 -20.06
N THR A 298 -14.07 10.29 -20.55
CA THR A 298 -12.96 10.42 -21.49
C THR A 298 -11.60 10.18 -20.84
N PHE A 299 -10.59 9.92 -21.66
CA PHE A 299 -9.19 9.97 -21.27
C PHE A 299 -8.42 10.97 -22.16
N PHE A 300 -7.37 11.59 -21.60
CA PHE A 300 -6.52 12.54 -22.33
C PHE A 300 -5.40 11.83 -23.09
N ASN A 301 -4.78 10.87 -22.42
CA ASN A 301 -3.76 10.00 -23.02
C ASN A 301 -3.78 8.64 -22.35
N LYS A 302 -3.18 7.66 -23.02
CA LYS A 302 -2.89 6.34 -22.49
C LYS A 302 -1.51 5.89 -22.96
N ALA A 303 -0.84 5.09 -22.15
CA ALA A 303 0.35 4.37 -22.53
C ALA A 303 0.18 2.91 -22.18
N LEU A 304 0.63 2.03 -23.06
CA LEU A 304 0.57 0.59 -22.87
C LEU A 304 1.97 0.04 -22.82
N ARG A 305 2.22 -0.83 -21.84
CA ARG A 305 3.48 -1.54 -21.70
C ARG A 305 3.20 -3.03 -21.69
N ARG A 306 3.86 -3.77 -22.58
CA ARG A 306 3.90 -5.23 -22.54
C ARG A 306 5.20 -5.65 -21.88
N ARG A 307 5.12 -6.62 -20.97
CA ARG A 307 6.26 -7.11 -20.24
C ARG A 307 6.11 -8.63 -20.01
N LEU A 308 7.21 -9.34 -20.02
CA LEU A 308 7.24 -10.72 -19.54
C LEU A 308 7.01 -10.73 -18.02
N VAL A 309 6.25 -11.71 -17.56
CA VAL A 309 6.18 -12.05 -16.14
C VAL A 309 7.51 -12.67 -15.74
N ILE A 310 8.19 -12.12 -14.75
CA ILE A 310 9.51 -12.60 -14.28
C ILE A 310 9.56 -12.42 -12.75
N PRO A 311 9.76 -13.48 -11.97
CA PRO A 311 9.79 -14.91 -12.37
C PRO A 311 8.43 -15.37 -12.92
N ASN A 312 8.44 -16.39 -13.77
CA ASN A 312 7.26 -16.91 -14.43
C ASN A 312 6.99 -18.39 -14.12
N GLY A 313 7.83 -19.00 -13.29
CA GLY A 313 7.63 -20.29 -12.67
C GLY A 313 7.84 -20.16 -11.16
N ILE A 314 6.82 -20.48 -10.37
CA ILE A 314 6.89 -20.49 -8.92
C ILE A 314 6.77 -21.93 -8.45
N ARG A 315 7.67 -22.36 -7.57
CA ARG A 315 7.59 -23.67 -6.94
C ARG A 315 7.57 -23.53 -5.43
N VAL A 316 6.56 -24.11 -4.80
CA VAL A 316 6.41 -24.21 -3.35
C VAL A 316 6.61 -25.66 -2.93
N ARG A 317 7.36 -25.89 -1.85
CA ARG A 317 7.59 -27.20 -1.26
C ARG A 317 7.66 -27.12 0.26
N ASP A 318 7.42 -28.24 0.94
CA ASP A 318 7.70 -28.39 2.36
C ASP A 318 9.20 -28.58 2.65
N ASN A 319 9.58 -28.49 3.93
CA ASN A 319 10.97 -28.67 4.37
C ASN A 319 11.52 -30.07 4.06
N GLN A 320 10.65 -31.10 3.99
CA GLN A 320 11.04 -32.48 3.76
C GLN A 320 10.99 -32.85 2.28
N ASN A 321 10.54 -31.94 1.42
CA ASN A 321 10.32 -32.17 -0.02
C ASN A 321 9.35 -33.35 -0.33
N THR A 322 8.41 -33.59 0.59
CA THR A 322 7.35 -34.61 0.41
C THR A 322 6.13 -34.00 -0.28
N ILE A 323 5.89 -32.70 -0.08
CA ILE A 323 4.86 -31.90 -0.73
C ILE A 323 5.55 -30.92 -1.65
N SER A 324 5.17 -30.88 -2.92
CA SER A 324 5.68 -29.92 -3.89
C SER A 324 4.64 -29.62 -4.96
N ALA A 325 4.50 -28.35 -5.28
CA ALA A 325 3.61 -27.87 -6.32
C ALA A 325 4.24 -26.72 -7.10
N ALA A 326 3.74 -26.43 -8.31
CA ALA A 326 4.31 -25.39 -9.15
C ALA A 326 3.25 -24.72 -10.03
N ALA A 327 3.27 -23.40 -10.07
CA ALA A 327 2.49 -22.57 -10.97
C ALA A 327 3.39 -21.93 -12.03
N LYS A 328 2.86 -21.72 -13.26
CA LYS A 328 3.61 -21.14 -14.38
C LYS A 328 2.74 -20.17 -15.18
N ASP A 329 3.29 -19.03 -15.53
CA ASP A 329 2.79 -18.22 -16.64
C ASP A 329 3.31 -18.81 -17.96
N THR A 330 2.47 -19.59 -18.64
CA THR A 330 2.88 -20.37 -19.82
C THR A 330 3.39 -19.51 -20.96
N GLY A 331 2.83 -18.29 -21.13
CA GLY A 331 3.24 -17.36 -22.17
C GLY A 331 4.66 -16.87 -21.97
N SER A 332 4.95 -16.27 -20.82
CA SER A 332 6.29 -15.76 -20.51
C SER A 332 7.31 -16.90 -20.33
N PHE A 333 6.87 -18.03 -19.74
CA PHE A 333 7.73 -19.20 -19.52
C PHE A 333 8.23 -19.83 -20.82
N SER A 334 7.41 -19.82 -21.88
CA SER A 334 7.82 -20.35 -23.20
C SER A 334 8.89 -19.47 -23.88
N VAL A 335 8.96 -18.19 -23.53
CA VAL A 335 9.93 -17.23 -24.09
C VAL A 335 11.23 -17.24 -23.29
N LEU A 336 11.12 -17.11 -21.96
CA LEU A 336 12.28 -17.05 -21.05
C LEU A 336 11.92 -17.73 -19.72
N PRO A 337 12.23 -19.01 -19.51
CA PRO A 337 11.94 -19.71 -18.26
C PRO A 337 12.75 -19.15 -17.08
N VAL A 338 12.07 -18.62 -16.07
CA VAL A 338 12.69 -18.14 -14.82
C VAL A 338 11.92 -18.69 -13.63
N TRP A 339 12.59 -19.47 -12.79
CA TRP A 339 12.00 -20.08 -11.61
C TRP A 339 12.34 -19.30 -10.33
N GLU A 340 11.37 -19.29 -9.41
CA GLU A 340 11.54 -18.93 -8.01
C GLU A 340 11.07 -20.08 -7.12
N TYR A 341 11.76 -20.33 -6.01
CA TYR A 341 11.53 -21.49 -5.13
C TYR A 341 11.26 -21.02 -3.71
N HIS A 342 10.20 -21.56 -3.11
CA HIS A 342 9.82 -21.30 -1.72
C HIS A 342 9.74 -22.59 -0.93
N VAL A 343 10.29 -22.60 0.28
CA VAL A 343 10.18 -23.67 1.25
C VAL A 343 9.29 -23.16 2.38
N LEU A 344 8.08 -23.72 2.50
CA LEU A 344 7.03 -23.22 3.37
C LEU A 344 6.37 -24.38 4.16
N PRO A 345 5.77 -24.12 5.32
CA PRO A 345 5.10 -25.14 6.14
C PRO A 345 3.73 -25.51 5.54
N VAL A 346 3.74 -26.10 4.34
CA VAL A 346 2.54 -26.57 3.66
C VAL A 346 2.18 -27.99 4.11
N THR A 347 0.89 -28.23 4.27
CA THR A 347 0.35 -29.52 4.77
C THR A 347 -0.23 -30.39 3.68
N THR A 348 -0.55 -29.83 2.51
CA THR A 348 -1.10 -30.53 1.36
C THR A 348 -0.58 -29.98 0.04
N THR A 349 -0.57 -30.82 -1.01
CA THR A 349 -0.22 -30.38 -2.37
C THR A 349 -1.17 -29.29 -2.88
N SER A 350 -2.45 -29.37 -2.56
CA SER A 350 -3.45 -28.35 -2.94
C SER A 350 -3.15 -27.00 -2.31
N GLN A 351 -2.71 -26.98 -1.04
CA GLN A 351 -2.27 -25.73 -0.39
C GLN A 351 -1.00 -25.16 -1.04
N ALA A 352 -0.04 -26.01 -1.36
CA ALA A 352 1.18 -25.60 -2.06
C ALA A 352 0.88 -25.04 -3.46
N ASP A 353 -0.06 -25.65 -4.21
CA ASP A 353 -0.53 -25.17 -5.51
C ASP A 353 -1.19 -23.78 -5.39
N ALA A 354 -2.08 -23.61 -4.40
CA ALA A 354 -2.77 -22.34 -4.18
C ALA A 354 -1.80 -21.21 -3.82
N ILE A 355 -0.79 -21.49 -2.98
CA ILE A 355 0.25 -20.49 -2.62
C ILE A 355 1.15 -20.19 -3.84
N ALA A 356 1.55 -21.19 -4.61
CA ALA A 356 2.35 -20.98 -5.82
C ALA A 356 1.59 -20.11 -6.84
N ALA A 357 0.29 -20.37 -7.01
CA ALA A 357 -0.58 -19.57 -7.86
C ALA A 357 -0.73 -18.14 -7.31
N ALA A 358 -0.89 -17.96 -6.00
CA ALA A 358 -1.03 -16.66 -5.37
C ALA A 358 0.22 -15.78 -5.58
N ILE A 359 1.40 -16.35 -5.44
CA ILE A 359 2.67 -15.64 -5.70
C ILE A 359 2.77 -15.27 -7.20
N LEU A 360 2.45 -16.20 -8.09
CA LEU A 360 2.48 -15.97 -9.54
C LEU A 360 1.51 -14.86 -9.96
N ASP A 361 0.28 -14.88 -9.43
CA ASP A 361 -0.74 -13.85 -9.69
C ASP A 361 -0.23 -12.44 -9.36
N LYS A 362 0.55 -12.28 -8.28
CA LYS A 362 1.18 -11.00 -7.93
C LYS A 362 2.23 -10.56 -8.95
N TYR A 363 3.02 -11.50 -9.48
CA TYR A 363 3.97 -11.20 -10.56
C TYR A 363 3.24 -10.84 -11.86
N GLN A 364 2.16 -11.53 -12.18
CA GLN A 364 1.31 -11.21 -13.34
C GLN A 364 0.69 -9.81 -13.22
N LEU A 365 0.16 -9.49 -12.04
CA LEU A 365 -0.41 -8.17 -11.74
C LEU A 365 0.64 -7.06 -11.93
N ASN A 366 1.86 -7.26 -11.43
CA ASN A 366 2.94 -6.29 -11.57
C ASN A 366 3.50 -6.21 -13.01
N ALA A 367 3.40 -7.27 -13.78
CA ALA A 367 3.80 -7.30 -15.18
C ALA A 367 2.79 -6.60 -16.09
N THR A 368 1.51 -6.57 -15.70
CA THR A 368 0.48 -5.80 -16.38
C THR A 368 0.86 -4.32 -16.29
N GLY A 369 1.17 -3.72 -17.42
CA GLY A 369 1.66 -2.35 -17.46
C GLY A 369 0.81 -1.46 -18.34
N GLY A 370 0.61 -0.23 -17.90
CA GLY A 370 -0.11 0.79 -18.63
C GLY A 370 -0.39 1.98 -17.73
N SER A 371 -0.64 3.11 -18.33
CA SER A 371 -1.10 4.31 -17.64
C SER A 371 -2.17 5.00 -18.44
N GLY A 372 -3.02 5.74 -17.77
CA GLY A 372 -3.99 6.63 -18.37
C GLY A 372 -4.05 7.94 -17.61
N LYS A 373 -4.13 9.05 -18.34
CA LYS A 373 -4.47 10.34 -17.76
C LYS A 373 -5.91 10.69 -18.13
N VAL A 374 -6.73 10.90 -17.12
CA VAL A 374 -8.16 11.08 -17.23
C VAL A 374 -8.60 12.34 -16.44
N PRO A 375 -9.78 12.91 -16.66
CA PRO A 375 -10.42 13.78 -15.67
C PRO A 375 -10.59 13.02 -14.35
N ILE A 376 -10.57 13.71 -13.20
CA ILE A 376 -10.73 13.01 -11.90
C ILE A 376 -12.05 12.23 -11.90
N ASN A 377 -11.94 10.92 -11.69
CA ASN A 377 -13.07 10.03 -11.43
C ASN A 377 -13.30 9.98 -9.92
N LEU A 378 -14.43 10.50 -9.49
CA LEU A 378 -14.79 10.66 -8.08
C LEU A 378 -14.97 9.35 -7.32
N ALA A 379 -15.14 8.24 -8.02
CA ALA A 379 -15.34 6.91 -7.44
C ALA A 379 -14.09 6.03 -7.46
N GLN A 380 -13.07 6.40 -8.24
CA GLN A 380 -11.90 5.55 -8.47
C GLN A 380 -11.12 5.29 -7.19
N GLU A 381 -10.72 4.05 -7.01
CA GLU A 381 -9.86 3.59 -5.91
C GLU A 381 -8.79 2.63 -6.44
N VAL A 382 -7.72 2.43 -5.69
CA VAL A 382 -6.73 1.39 -6.00
C VAL A 382 -7.39 0.01 -5.93
N LEU A 383 -6.86 -0.94 -6.69
CA LEU A 383 -7.38 -2.30 -6.89
C LEU A 383 -8.70 -2.38 -7.67
N ASP A 384 -9.27 -1.27 -8.15
CA ASP A 384 -10.38 -1.34 -9.09
C ASP A 384 -9.91 -1.89 -10.42
N TYR A 385 -10.70 -2.78 -11.02
CA TYR A 385 -10.44 -3.38 -12.32
C TYR A 385 -11.11 -2.55 -13.42
N VAL A 386 -10.32 -1.81 -14.18
CA VAL A 386 -10.83 -0.86 -15.16
C VAL A 386 -10.48 -1.23 -16.60
N LEU A 387 -11.33 -0.80 -17.53
CA LEU A 387 -11.13 -0.93 -18.96
C LEU A 387 -10.85 0.46 -19.57
N ILE A 388 -9.86 0.55 -20.45
CA ILE A 388 -9.62 1.73 -21.30
C ILE A 388 -9.81 1.30 -22.75
N THR A 389 -10.84 1.84 -23.39
CA THR A 389 -11.20 1.52 -24.78
C THR A 389 -10.85 2.68 -25.70
N ASP A 390 -10.00 2.44 -26.70
CA ASP A 390 -9.68 3.38 -27.76
C ASP A 390 -10.10 2.83 -29.13
N ALA A 391 -11.29 3.23 -29.56
CA ALA A 391 -11.84 2.77 -30.84
C ALA A 391 -11.01 3.23 -32.03
N ARG A 392 -10.20 4.29 -31.93
CA ARG A 392 -9.34 4.78 -33.03
C ARG A 392 -8.22 3.80 -33.36
N GLU A 393 -7.73 3.08 -32.36
CA GLU A 393 -6.65 2.10 -32.47
C GLU A 393 -7.17 0.65 -32.46
N ASN A 394 -8.49 0.46 -32.33
CA ASN A 394 -9.12 -0.84 -32.09
C ASN A 394 -8.44 -1.55 -30.91
N ASP A 395 -8.16 -0.80 -29.85
CA ASP A 395 -7.44 -1.27 -28.67
C ASP A 395 -8.32 -1.15 -27.42
N SER A 396 -8.32 -2.22 -26.63
CA SER A 396 -9.09 -2.31 -25.41
C SER A 396 -8.22 -3.00 -24.36
N ARG A 397 -7.98 -2.31 -23.23
CA ARG A 397 -7.06 -2.76 -22.18
C ARG A 397 -7.72 -2.71 -20.82
N ALA A 398 -7.71 -3.85 -20.17
CA ALA A 398 -8.15 -3.98 -18.78
C ALA A 398 -6.97 -4.19 -17.85
N GLY A 399 -7.09 -3.67 -16.63
CA GLY A 399 -6.09 -3.88 -15.58
C GLY A 399 -6.56 -3.35 -14.22
N ASN A 400 -5.92 -3.84 -13.16
CA ASN A 400 -6.12 -3.28 -11.82
C ASN A 400 -5.32 -1.99 -11.68
N VAL A 401 -5.96 -0.97 -11.15
CA VAL A 401 -5.31 0.29 -10.81
C VAL A 401 -4.52 0.09 -9.52
N LEU A 402 -3.19 0.17 -9.60
CA LEU A 402 -2.30 0.08 -8.42
C LEU A 402 -1.65 1.42 -8.05
N TYR A 403 -1.87 2.45 -8.85
CA TYR A 403 -1.40 3.80 -8.56
C TYR A 403 -2.43 4.80 -9.06
N ILE A 404 -2.74 5.77 -8.22
CA ILE A 404 -3.59 6.90 -8.54
C ILE A 404 -2.87 8.18 -8.09
N GLU A 405 -2.78 9.17 -8.97
CA GLU A 405 -2.36 10.53 -8.64
C GLU A 405 -3.44 11.51 -9.09
N GLU A 406 -4.11 12.13 -8.14
CA GLU A 406 -5.14 13.14 -8.36
C GLU A 406 -4.54 14.53 -8.21
N ASN A 407 -4.75 15.38 -9.20
CA ASN A 407 -4.20 16.73 -9.24
C ASN A 407 -5.28 17.79 -9.44
N PHE A 408 -5.33 18.72 -8.51
CA PHE A 408 -6.11 19.96 -8.59
C PHE A 408 -5.21 21.18 -8.52
N ALA A 409 -5.37 22.09 -9.47
CA ALA A 409 -4.82 23.44 -9.45
C ALA A 409 -5.65 24.32 -10.39
N ALA A 410 -5.32 25.61 -10.50
CA ALA A 410 -5.93 26.46 -11.50
C ALA A 410 -5.81 25.82 -12.90
N ASN A 411 -6.94 25.56 -13.55
CA ASN A 411 -7.04 24.89 -14.86
C ASN A 411 -6.54 23.42 -14.90
N THR A 412 -6.41 22.78 -13.75
CA THR A 412 -6.00 21.37 -13.67
C THR A 412 -7.01 20.58 -12.85
N TRP A 413 -7.61 19.56 -13.48
CA TRP A 413 -8.52 18.59 -12.88
C TRP A 413 -8.26 17.24 -13.52
N THR A 414 -7.17 16.62 -13.09
CA THR A 414 -6.68 15.40 -13.75
C THR A 414 -6.32 14.34 -12.74
N MET A 415 -6.52 13.10 -13.14
CA MET A 415 -6.08 11.90 -12.45
C MET A 415 -5.20 11.07 -13.37
N GLU A 416 -4.05 10.66 -12.88
CA GLU A 416 -3.22 9.65 -13.51
C GLU A 416 -3.48 8.31 -12.82
N ILE A 417 -3.78 7.29 -13.61
CA ILE A 417 -3.94 5.92 -13.15
C ILE A 417 -2.86 5.05 -13.79
N GLN A 418 -2.34 4.08 -13.04
CA GLN A 418 -1.39 3.11 -13.58
C GLN A 418 -1.82 1.69 -13.20
N PHE A 419 -1.70 0.81 -14.19
CA PHE A 419 -1.78 -0.63 -14.01
C PHE A 419 -0.42 -1.16 -13.57
N GLY A 420 -0.39 -2.10 -12.64
CA GLY A 420 0.85 -2.51 -12.01
C GLY A 420 1.39 -1.46 -11.03
N ARG A 421 2.67 -1.57 -10.66
CA ARG A 421 3.26 -0.65 -9.68
C ARG A 421 3.44 0.77 -10.22
N GLY A 422 3.40 1.72 -9.30
CA GLY A 422 3.59 3.15 -9.55
C GLY A 422 4.95 3.53 -10.14
N PRO A 423 5.13 4.80 -10.54
CA PRO A 423 6.36 5.29 -11.14
C PRO A 423 7.57 5.08 -10.23
N GLY A 424 8.67 4.61 -10.78
CA GLY A 424 9.94 4.43 -10.06
C GLY A 424 10.04 3.20 -9.18
N SER A 425 8.95 2.43 -8.99
CA SER A 425 9.02 1.16 -8.26
C SER A 425 9.67 0.05 -9.10
N ASN A 426 10.40 -0.87 -8.43
CA ASN A 426 10.90 -2.05 -9.10
C ASN A 426 9.73 -3.02 -9.38
N PRO A 427 9.31 -3.19 -10.64
CA PRO A 427 8.16 -4.03 -10.97
C PRO A 427 8.44 -5.53 -10.82
N MET A 428 9.68 -5.93 -10.56
CA MET A 428 10.05 -7.32 -10.26
C MET A 428 10.04 -7.63 -8.77
N ALA A 429 9.92 -6.62 -7.90
CA ALA A 429 9.85 -6.85 -6.47
C ALA A 429 8.39 -7.15 -6.07
N VAL A 430 8.14 -8.35 -5.62
CA VAL A 430 6.88 -8.81 -5.02
C VAL A 430 7.21 -9.28 -3.61
N ASP A 431 6.36 -8.92 -2.65
CA ASP A 431 6.49 -9.47 -1.31
C ASP A 431 6.14 -10.97 -1.38
N THR A 432 7.07 -11.84 -1.03
CA THR A 432 6.92 -13.29 -1.07
C THR A 432 6.93 -13.86 0.33
N PRO A 433 6.21 -14.98 0.57
CA PRO A 433 6.25 -15.63 1.87
C PRO A 433 7.64 -16.20 2.14
N GLY A 434 8.10 -16.05 3.36
CA GLY A 434 9.38 -16.54 3.82
C GLY A 434 9.68 -16.06 5.23
N ILE A 435 10.65 -16.68 5.85
CA ILE A 435 11.27 -16.16 7.05
C ILE A 435 12.18 -15.02 6.56
N GLU A 436 11.93 -13.77 6.96
CA GLU A 436 13.08 -12.87 7.07
C GLU A 436 14.01 -13.57 8.04
N GLU A 437 15.19 -13.96 7.58
CA GLU A 437 16.26 -14.31 8.50
C GLU A 437 16.31 -13.15 9.51
N VAL A 438 15.85 -13.42 10.72
CA VAL A 438 16.20 -12.59 11.87
C VAL A 438 17.71 -12.71 11.90
N THR A 439 18.39 -11.82 11.19
CA THR A 439 19.79 -11.59 11.45
C THR A 439 19.80 -11.15 12.91
N GLU A 440 19.89 -12.13 13.80
CA GLU A 440 20.43 -11.85 15.12
C GLU A 440 21.57 -10.89 14.85
N THR A 441 21.52 -9.76 15.50
CA THR A 441 22.49 -8.68 15.41
C THR A 441 23.91 -9.24 15.46
N THR A 442 24.30 -9.85 14.35
CA THR A 442 25.69 -10.16 14.11
C THR A 442 26.30 -8.83 13.73
N ASP A 443 26.75 -8.19 14.82
CA ASP A 443 27.70 -7.11 14.77
C ASP A 443 27.15 -5.82 14.10
N GLU A 444 26.90 -4.79 14.92
CA GLU A 444 26.68 -3.40 14.45
C GLU A 444 27.70 -2.97 13.39
N ARG A 445 28.88 -3.59 13.38
CA ARG A 445 29.93 -3.42 12.37
C ARG A 445 29.50 -3.86 10.96
N THR A 446 28.83 -5.00 10.82
CA THR A 446 28.42 -5.52 9.48
C THR A 446 27.29 -4.67 8.92
N SER A 447 26.34 -4.24 9.74
CA SER A 447 25.26 -3.30 9.34
C SER A 447 25.85 -1.94 8.96
N THR A 448 26.82 -1.43 9.71
CA THR A 448 27.49 -0.16 9.42
C THR A 448 28.31 -0.24 8.15
N LEU A 449 29.03 -1.33 7.90
CA LEU A 449 29.81 -1.55 6.69
C LEU A 449 28.90 -1.69 5.46
N ALA A 450 27.76 -2.39 5.58
CA ALA A 450 26.77 -2.47 4.50
C ALA A 450 26.14 -1.11 4.16
N ARG A 451 25.83 -0.29 5.18
CA ARG A 451 25.37 1.11 5.00
C ARG A 451 26.44 1.98 4.37
N ILE A 452 27.66 1.86 4.80
CA ILE A 452 28.81 2.57 4.21
C ILE A 452 28.99 2.15 2.75
N ALA A 453 28.93 0.86 2.43
CA ALA A 453 29.02 0.36 1.06
C ALA A 453 27.86 0.83 0.16
N ALA A 454 26.65 0.96 0.71
CA ALA A 454 25.51 1.54 0.00
C ALA A 454 25.71 3.02 -0.29
N ILE A 455 26.17 3.81 0.70
CA ILE A 455 26.50 5.23 0.54
C ILE A 455 27.63 5.43 -0.50
N TYR A 456 28.65 4.59 -0.49
CA TYR A 456 29.73 4.67 -1.49
C TYR A 456 29.24 4.37 -2.91
N ARG A 457 28.30 3.42 -3.08
CA ARG A 457 27.67 3.14 -4.39
C ARG A 457 26.86 4.34 -4.89
N GLU A 458 26.13 4.99 -4.00
CA GLU A 458 25.32 6.16 -4.32
C GLU A 458 26.20 7.39 -4.67
N ILE A 459 27.28 7.61 -3.92
CA ILE A 459 28.28 8.63 -4.23
C ILE A 459 28.95 8.35 -5.58
N ARG A 460 29.26 7.12 -5.91
CA ARG A 460 29.82 6.74 -7.21
C ARG A 460 28.84 7.04 -8.35
N TYR A 461 27.57 6.70 -8.16
CA TYR A 461 26.52 7.01 -9.13
C TYR A 461 26.34 8.52 -9.34
N LEU A 462 26.27 9.30 -8.26
CA LEU A 462 26.19 10.76 -8.32
C LEU A 462 27.40 11.39 -9.03
N ARG A 463 28.60 10.88 -8.80
CA ARG A 463 29.83 11.33 -9.52
C ARG A 463 29.73 11.04 -11.02
N GLN A 464 29.25 9.88 -11.43
CA GLN A 464 29.06 9.53 -12.85
C GLN A 464 28.01 10.45 -13.51
N THR A 465 26.90 10.69 -12.81
CA THR A 465 25.84 11.59 -13.30
C THR A 465 26.33 13.03 -13.42
N LEU A 466 27.11 13.51 -12.44
CA LEU A 466 27.69 14.84 -12.47
C LEU A 466 28.71 14.98 -13.62
N ALA A 467 29.54 13.96 -13.84
CA ALA A 467 30.47 13.94 -14.96
C ALA A 467 29.74 13.98 -16.32
N ALA A 468 28.63 13.25 -16.45
CA ALA A 468 27.82 13.30 -17.66
C ALA A 468 27.15 14.66 -17.88
N ILE A 469 26.68 15.31 -16.81
CA ILE A 469 26.12 16.68 -16.87
C ILE A 469 27.18 17.68 -17.28
N VAL A 470 28.37 17.61 -16.69
CA VAL A 470 29.49 18.50 -17.02
C VAL A 470 29.88 18.33 -18.50
N SER A 471 30.03 17.09 -18.99
CA SER A 471 30.32 16.84 -20.41
C SER A 471 29.20 17.35 -21.34
N SER A 472 27.94 17.24 -20.93
CA SER A 472 26.81 17.77 -21.71
C SER A 472 26.80 19.30 -21.74
N LEU A 473 27.16 19.96 -20.64
CA LEU A 473 27.32 21.41 -20.57
C LEU A 473 28.52 21.91 -21.39
N GLU A 474 29.63 21.18 -21.37
CA GLU A 474 30.79 21.47 -22.22
C GLU A 474 30.45 21.35 -23.71
N TYR A 475 29.65 20.34 -24.08
CA TYR A 475 29.14 20.15 -25.44
C TYR A 475 28.18 21.27 -25.86
N LEU A 476 27.28 21.69 -25.00
CA LEU A 476 26.33 22.78 -25.26
C LEU A 476 27.07 24.13 -25.39
N TRP A 477 28.12 24.35 -24.58
CA TRP A 477 28.95 25.56 -24.65
C TRP A 477 29.78 25.59 -25.92
N ALA A 478 30.39 24.47 -26.31
CA ALA A 478 31.15 24.38 -27.57
C ALA A 478 30.25 24.54 -28.81
N ALA A 479 28.96 24.21 -28.71
CA ALA A 479 27.97 24.40 -29.77
C ALA A 479 27.46 25.86 -29.88
N GLN A 480 27.53 26.64 -28.79
CA GLN A 480 27.10 28.05 -28.78
C GLN A 480 28.17 29.05 -29.17
N ASP A 481 29.47 28.70 -29.03
CA ASP A 481 30.57 29.60 -29.32
C ASP A 481 31.33 29.20 -30.62
N GLY A 482 30.74 29.54 -31.77
CA GLY A 482 31.42 29.43 -33.04
C GLY A 482 32.56 30.46 -33.25
N ASP A 483 32.87 31.36 -32.31
CA ASP A 483 33.79 32.46 -32.62
C ASP A 483 34.57 33.11 -31.46
N THR A 484 34.84 32.47 -30.35
CA THR A 484 35.85 33.02 -29.40
C THR A 484 36.64 31.91 -28.71
N ARG A 485 37.93 31.87 -29.03
CA ARG A 485 38.95 31.02 -28.40
C ARG A 485 39.36 31.57 -27.03
N GLU A 486 38.55 31.36 -26.01
CA GLU A 486 39.03 31.34 -24.62
C GLU A 486 38.46 30.10 -23.92
N ARG A 487 39.27 29.04 -23.97
CA ARG A 487 39.01 27.84 -23.16
C ARG A 487 39.21 28.18 -21.69
N LEU A 488 38.14 28.44 -20.98
CA LEU A 488 38.15 28.37 -19.52
C LEU A 488 38.36 26.89 -19.13
N HIS A 489 39.56 26.58 -18.67
CA HIS A 489 39.87 25.26 -18.07
C HIS A 489 39.12 25.10 -16.75
N VAL A 490 37.86 24.69 -16.81
CA VAL A 490 37.06 24.29 -15.61
C VAL A 490 37.59 22.95 -15.05
N THR A 491 38.26 22.14 -15.86
CA THR A 491 38.79 20.82 -15.49
C THR A 491 39.93 20.85 -14.47
N SER A 492 40.62 21.99 -14.29
CA SER A 492 41.78 22.04 -13.40
C SER A 492 41.45 22.30 -11.92
N ARG A 493 40.21 22.67 -11.58
CA ARG A 493 39.82 22.98 -10.18
C ARG A 493 38.99 21.91 -9.48
N LEU A 494 38.56 20.87 -10.17
CA LEU A 494 37.85 19.71 -9.60
C LEU A 494 38.77 18.48 -9.53
N ARG A 495 40.05 18.65 -9.23
CA ARG A 495 40.87 17.53 -8.74
C ARG A 495 40.48 17.24 -7.29
N ILE A 496 39.48 16.41 -7.11
CA ILE A 496 39.29 15.67 -5.86
C ILE A 496 40.44 14.66 -5.84
N PRO A 497 41.26 14.63 -4.78
CA PRO A 497 42.41 13.70 -4.74
C PRO A 497 41.86 12.26 -4.88
N VAL A 498 42.32 11.59 -5.92
CA VAL A 498 42.15 10.15 -6.09
C VAL A 498 43.15 9.48 -5.14
N GLY A 499 42.76 9.31 -3.94
CA GLY A 499 43.51 8.61 -2.88
C GLY A 499 42.64 7.58 -2.21
N ALA A 500 42.17 6.59 -2.97
CA ALA A 500 41.35 5.53 -2.41
C ALA A 500 41.59 4.12 -3.05
N ASP A 501 42.74 3.92 -3.66
CA ASP A 501 43.11 2.60 -4.18
C ASP A 501 43.79 1.69 -3.13
N GLN A 502 43.66 2.03 -1.83
CA GLN A 502 44.23 1.23 -0.75
C GLN A 502 43.24 0.42 0.10
N PHE A 503 41.98 0.31 -0.31
CA PHE A 503 41.00 -0.44 0.46
C PHE A 503 40.36 -1.64 -0.25
N ASP A 504 40.97 -2.14 -1.31
CA ASP A 504 40.49 -3.36 -1.99
C ASP A 504 40.97 -4.68 -1.34
N ASN A 505 41.55 -4.65 -0.14
CA ASN A 505 41.99 -5.86 0.60
C ASN A 505 41.62 -5.79 2.08
N VAL A 506 40.32 -5.74 2.41
CA VAL A 506 39.83 -6.22 3.73
C VAL A 506 38.45 -6.83 3.55
#